data_99a2364ad77579fbc8804e17bfe0064a
#
_entry.id   99a2364ad77579fbc8804e17bfe0064a
#
_cell.length_a   1.000
_cell.length_b   1.000
_cell.length_c   1.000
_cell.angle_alpha   90.00
_cell.angle_beta   90.00
_cell.angle_gamma   90.00
#
_symmetry.space_group_name_H-M   'P 1'
#
loop_
_entity.id
_entity.type
_entity.pdbx_description
1 polymer ?
#
loop_
_entity_poly.entity_id
_entity_poly.type
_entity_poly.pdbx_seq_one_letter_code
_entity_poly.pdbx_strand_id
1 'polypeptide(L)'
;MLVECDTGQKRAGVETPEEAFNLAQLIDNDRHLNFKGLLYYPTKDNWKQTELFNAKLIGLLSSKNLMPEIVSTGGTPNLQNAGTLSGSTEHRAGTCVFNDLMMVKDGFASMDECALRVYSSVVSRAGKDRGILDAGSKALTSDQGGLSGFGFIQEYPDASIHKLAEEHGFLNLVNCAVKPSVGEIVRVIPNHVCVVVNMFRELVLVRDAEIIDVIKVEARGMLVSQF
;
A
#
# COMPACT_ATOMS: atom_id res chain seq x y z
N MET A 1 -2.93 -22.60 10.52
CA MET A 1 -3.39 -21.21 10.78
C MET A 1 -2.23 -20.38 11.30
N LEU A 2 -2.22 -19.06 11.04
CA LEU A 2 -1.32 -18.11 11.70
C LEU A 2 -2.11 -17.30 12.71
N VAL A 3 -1.49 -16.97 13.85
CA VAL A 3 -2.04 -16.03 14.84
C VAL A 3 -1.57 -14.64 14.48
N GLU A 4 -2.51 -13.74 14.19
CA GLU A 4 -2.19 -12.32 13.98
C GLU A 4 -2.01 -11.61 15.32
N CYS A 5 -0.90 -10.87 15.43
CA CYS A 5 -0.50 -10.14 16.62
C CYS A 5 -0.47 -8.63 16.31
N ASP A 6 -1.24 -7.85 17.05
CA ASP A 6 -1.22 -6.40 16.95
C ASP A 6 -0.11 -5.82 17.84
N THR A 7 0.89 -5.24 17.21
CA THR A 7 1.99 -4.59 17.90
C THR A 7 1.93 -3.06 17.77
N GLY A 8 0.70 -2.51 17.67
CA GLY A 8 0.44 -1.07 17.70
C GLY A 8 -0.27 -0.51 16.48
N GLN A 9 -0.64 -1.36 15.50
CA GLN A 9 -1.43 -0.95 14.35
C GLN A 9 -2.89 -0.67 14.70
N LYS A 10 -3.40 -1.30 15.76
CA LYS A 10 -4.79 -1.18 16.24
C LYS A 10 -5.82 -1.48 15.14
N ARG A 11 -5.52 -2.50 14.34
CA ARG A 11 -6.35 -2.92 13.21
C ARG A 11 -6.95 -4.30 13.41
N ALA A 12 -6.13 -5.30 13.61
CA ALA A 12 -6.53 -6.69 13.81
C ALA A 12 -5.42 -7.46 14.54
N GLY A 13 -5.80 -8.54 15.22
CA GLY A 13 -4.89 -9.39 15.97
C GLY A 13 -5.01 -9.21 17.47
N VAL A 14 -4.33 -10.09 18.21
CA VAL A 14 -4.26 -10.05 19.67
C VAL A 14 -3.17 -9.08 20.13
N GLU A 15 -3.40 -8.40 21.24
CA GLU A 15 -2.55 -7.28 21.68
C GLU A 15 -1.47 -7.70 22.68
N THR A 16 -1.53 -8.93 23.22
CA THR A 16 -0.54 -9.42 24.20
C THR A 16 0.06 -10.77 23.78
N PRO A 17 1.34 -11.03 24.14
CA PRO A 17 1.96 -12.33 23.90
C PRO A 17 1.21 -13.48 24.56
N GLU A 18 0.59 -13.23 25.73
CA GLU A 18 -0.19 -14.22 26.45
C GLU A 18 -1.48 -14.61 25.72
N GLU A 19 -2.19 -13.65 25.14
CA GLU A 19 -3.36 -13.92 24.30
C GLU A 19 -2.96 -14.69 23.04
N ALA A 20 -1.87 -14.29 22.38
CA ALA A 20 -1.35 -15.00 21.22
C ALA A 20 -0.97 -16.45 21.54
N PHE A 21 -0.32 -16.66 22.68
CA PHE A 21 0.03 -18.00 23.18
C PHE A 21 -1.21 -18.84 23.44
N ASN A 22 -2.21 -18.31 24.15
CA ASN A 22 -3.47 -19.02 24.44
C ASN A 22 -4.19 -19.40 23.14
N LEU A 23 -4.23 -18.50 22.16
CA LEU A 23 -4.85 -18.76 20.87
C LEU A 23 -4.08 -19.84 20.08
N ALA A 24 -2.75 -19.79 20.10
CA ALA A 24 -1.91 -20.84 19.50
C ALA A 24 -2.19 -22.22 20.10
N GLN A 25 -2.32 -22.30 21.43
CA GLN A 25 -2.67 -23.56 22.13
C GLN A 25 -4.08 -24.05 21.76
N LEU A 26 -5.06 -23.13 21.63
CA LEU A 26 -6.42 -23.51 21.21
C LEU A 26 -6.41 -24.09 19.79
N ILE A 27 -5.64 -23.49 18.88
CA ILE A 27 -5.49 -23.98 17.51
C ILE A 27 -4.82 -25.34 17.48
N ASP A 28 -3.75 -25.53 18.26
CA ASP A 28 -2.98 -26.79 18.29
C ASP A 28 -3.78 -27.95 18.91
N ASN A 29 -4.62 -27.68 19.90
CA ASN A 29 -5.48 -28.67 20.53
C ASN A 29 -6.72 -29.06 19.71
N ASP A 30 -7.03 -28.33 18.65
CA ASP A 30 -8.16 -28.64 17.79
C ASP A 30 -7.76 -29.62 16.68
N ARG A 31 -8.51 -30.72 16.55
CA ARG A 31 -8.22 -31.78 15.56
C ARG A 31 -8.34 -31.36 14.10
N HIS A 32 -9.00 -30.26 13.80
CA HIS A 32 -9.25 -29.76 12.45
C HIS A 32 -8.35 -28.57 12.07
N LEU A 33 -7.61 -28.06 13.06
CA LEU A 33 -6.75 -26.90 12.86
C LEU A 33 -5.27 -27.31 13.01
N ASN A 34 -4.40 -26.48 12.47
CA ASN A 34 -2.96 -26.66 12.59
C ASN A 34 -2.32 -25.30 12.83
N PHE A 35 -1.69 -25.12 13.97
CA PHE A 35 -0.90 -23.93 14.26
C PHE A 35 0.35 -23.96 13.39
N LYS A 36 0.52 -22.94 12.55
CA LYS A 36 1.66 -22.80 11.65
C LYS A 36 2.58 -21.63 12.00
N GLY A 37 2.08 -20.67 12.78
CA GLY A 37 2.94 -19.57 13.14
C GLY A 37 2.24 -18.25 13.44
N LEU A 38 2.99 -17.18 13.26
CA LEU A 38 2.67 -15.83 13.68
C LEU A 38 2.62 -14.88 12.50
N LEU A 39 1.73 -13.88 12.60
CA LEU A 39 1.57 -12.83 11.62
C LEU A 39 1.67 -11.47 12.30
N TYR A 40 2.52 -10.59 11.77
CA TYR A 40 2.70 -9.22 12.25
C TYR A 40 2.52 -8.21 11.12
N TYR A 41 1.92 -7.08 11.42
CA TYR A 41 1.89 -5.91 10.55
C TYR A 41 2.20 -4.63 11.35
N PRO A 42 3.48 -4.43 11.73
CA PRO A 42 3.87 -3.30 12.57
C PRO A 42 3.70 -1.98 11.83
N THR A 43 3.40 -0.90 12.58
CA THR A 43 3.57 0.45 12.05
C THR A 43 5.05 0.75 11.83
N LYS A 44 5.36 1.78 11.05
CA LYS A 44 6.74 2.20 10.79
C LYS A 44 7.54 2.52 12.06
N ASP A 45 6.86 2.96 13.13
CA ASP A 45 7.48 3.42 14.38
C ASP A 45 7.52 2.34 15.46
N ASN A 46 6.86 1.18 15.26
CA ASN A 46 6.68 0.16 16.31
C ASN A 46 7.48 -1.14 16.08
N TRP A 47 8.52 -1.10 15.27
CA TRP A 47 9.33 -2.30 15.00
C TRP A 47 9.94 -2.89 16.27
N LYS A 48 10.55 -2.05 17.13
CA LYS A 48 11.14 -2.51 18.39
C LYS A 48 10.12 -3.15 19.34
N GLN A 49 8.90 -2.63 19.37
CA GLN A 49 7.82 -3.26 20.17
C GLN A 49 7.46 -4.62 19.60
N THR A 50 7.46 -4.78 18.28
CA THR A 50 7.24 -6.07 17.63
C THR A 50 8.34 -7.07 17.99
N GLU A 51 9.60 -6.66 18.03
CA GLU A 51 10.72 -7.51 18.47
C GLU A 51 10.54 -7.99 19.91
N LEU A 52 10.16 -7.09 20.82
CA LEU A 52 9.91 -7.43 22.24
C LEU A 52 8.72 -8.38 22.40
N PHE A 53 7.63 -8.10 21.69
CA PHE A 53 6.44 -8.95 21.67
C PHE A 53 6.81 -10.36 21.17
N ASN A 54 7.48 -10.44 20.01
CA ASN A 54 7.90 -11.70 19.41
C ASN A 54 8.82 -12.50 20.33
N ALA A 55 9.84 -11.88 20.92
CA ALA A 55 10.77 -12.54 21.80
C ALA A 55 10.06 -13.18 23.02
N LYS A 56 9.11 -12.44 23.63
CA LYS A 56 8.31 -12.95 24.75
C LYS A 56 7.41 -14.11 24.31
N LEU A 57 6.71 -13.96 23.18
CA LEU A 57 5.82 -14.98 22.65
C LEU A 57 6.56 -16.26 22.27
N ILE A 58 7.70 -16.16 21.61
CA ILE A 58 8.55 -17.32 21.27
C ILE A 58 8.97 -18.07 22.53
N GLY A 59 9.33 -17.36 23.62
CA GLY A 59 9.62 -17.97 24.92
C GLY A 59 8.44 -18.77 25.50
N LEU A 60 7.23 -18.24 25.42
CA LEU A 60 6.01 -18.92 25.84
C LEU A 60 5.72 -20.17 24.99
N LEU A 61 5.78 -20.03 23.67
CA LEU A 61 5.54 -21.13 22.72
C LEU A 61 6.57 -22.26 22.90
N SER A 62 7.84 -21.92 23.07
CA SER A 62 8.92 -22.88 23.33
C SER A 62 8.68 -23.72 24.57
N SER A 63 8.10 -23.14 25.64
CA SER A 63 7.78 -23.86 26.89
C SER A 63 6.79 -25.00 26.69
N LYS A 64 6.07 -25.03 25.58
CA LYS A 64 5.07 -26.05 25.21
C LYS A 64 5.41 -26.81 23.93
N ASN A 65 6.62 -26.64 23.39
CA ASN A 65 7.06 -27.19 22.09
C ASN A 65 6.18 -26.76 20.89
N LEU A 66 5.57 -25.58 20.97
CA LEU A 66 4.73 -24.98 19.91
C LEU A 66 5.52 -23.99 19.05
N MET A 67 6.70 -24.38 18.58
CA MET A 67 7.52 -23.46 17.78
C MET A 67 6.84 -23.14 16.44
N PRO A 68 6.74 -21.85 16.06
CA PRO A 68 6.15 -21.46 14.78
C PRO A 68 7.06 -21.90 13.62
N GLU A 69 6.46 -22.47 12.57
CA GLU A 69 7.13 -22.73 11.30
C GLU A 69 7.24 -21.44 10.48
N ILE A 70 6.27 -20.54 10.63
CA ILE A 70 6.16 -19.27 9.91
C ILE A 70 6.12 -18.12 10.89
N VAL A 71 7.00 -17.17 10.73
CA VAL A 71 6.94 -15.84 11.38
C VAL A 71 6.93 -14.80 10.28
N SER A 72 5.72 -14.32 9.99
CA SER A 72 5.44 -13.45 8.87
C SER A 72 5.32 -12.00 9.31
N THR A 73 6.16 -11.13 8.78
CA THR A 73 6.09 -9.69 8.99
C THR A 73 5.55 -8.97 7.75
N GLY A 74 5.27 -7.67 7.82
CA GLY A 74 4.75 -6.99 6.66
C GLY A 74 4.84 -5.48 6.67
N GLY A 75 4.57 -4.96 5.48
CA GLY A 75 4.52 -3.54 5.14
C GLY A 75 5.81 -3.02 4.51
N THR A 76 5.69 -2.32 3.37
CA THR A 76 6.82 -1.66 2.70
C THR A 76 7.62 -0.74 3.63
N PRO A 77 7.00 0.02 4.56
CA PRO A 77 7.74 0.86 5.51
C PRO A 77 8.75 0.10 6.39
N ASN A 78 8.54 -1.19 6.60
CA ASN A 78 9.42 -2.03 7.41
C ASN A 78 10.32 -2.97 6.59
N LEU A 79 10.40 -2.78 5.27
CA LEU A 79 11.18 -3.66 4.39
C LEU A 79 12.67 -3.73 4.78
N GLN A 80 13.26 -2.61 5.19
CA GLN A 80 14.65 -2.57 5.63
C GLN A 80 14.91 -3.35 6.93
N ASN A 81 13.86 -3.56 7.73
CA ASN A 81 13.91 -4.31 8.99
C ASN A 81 13.55 -5.79 8.81
N ALA A 82 13.17 -6.23 7.60
CA ALA A 82 12.58 -7.55 7.36
C ALA A 82 13.40 -8.72 7.91
N GLY A 83 14.74 -8.63 7.90
CA GLY A 83 15.63 -9.67 8.40
C GLY A 83 16.04 -9.54 9.86
N THR A 84 15.60 -8.51 10.59
CA THR A 84 16.07 -8.26 11.96
C THR A 84 15.21 -8.92 13.04
N LEU A 85 13.95 -9.27 12.73
CA LEU A 85 13.09 -9.98 13.67
C LEU A 85 13.56 -11.42 13.82
N SER A 86 13.89 -11.82 15.05
CA SER A 86 14.35 -13.18 15.35
C SER A 86 13.31 -14.23 14.93
N GLY A 87 13.75 -15.21 14.14
CA GLY A 87 12.90 -16.28 13.62
C GLY A 87 11.98 -15.86 12.47
N SER A 88 12.10 -14.64 11.94
CA SER A 88 11.33 -14.22 10.75
C SER A 88 11.64 -15.11 9.56
N THR A 89 10.59 -15.62 8.91
CA THR A 89 10.70 -16.51 7.75
C THR A 89 10.25 -15.84 6.46
N GLU A 90 9.42 -14.81 6.56
CA GLU A 90 8.91 -14.07 5.39
C GLU A 90 8.55 -12.63 5.74
N HIS A 91 8.58 -11.78 4.71
CA HIS A 91 8.12 -10.39 4.80
C HIS A 91 7.23 -10.04 3.62
N ARG A 92 6.05 -9.48 3.92
CA ARG A 92 5.04 -9.12 2.92
C ARG A 92 5.16 -7.64 2.58
N ALA A 93 5.89 -7.30 1.54
CA ALA A 93 5.99 -5.96 0.98
C ALA A 93 5.36 -5.92 -0.42
N GLY A 94 4.47 -4.97 -0.66
CA GLY A 94 3.76 -4.85 -1.95
C GLY A 94 3.96 -3.49 -2.60
N THR A 95 3.74 -2.40 -1.86
CA THR A 95 3.83 -1.03 -2.38
C THR A 95 5.19 -0.71 -3.02
N CYS A 96 6.28 -1.31 -2.53
CA CYS A 96 7.63 -1.13 -3.05
C CYS A 96 7.82 -1.54 -4.53
N VAL A 97 6.89 -2.31 -5.11
CA VAL A 97 6.94 -2.68 -6.54
C VAL A 97 6.78 -1.44 -7.43
N PHE A 98 5.97 -0.49 -7.00
CA PHE A 98 5.68 0.73 -7.74
C PHE A 98 6.07 2.00 -6.99
N ASN A 99 6.06 1.97 -5.66
CA ASN A 99 6.06 3.11 -4.75
C ASN A 99 4.93 4.11 -5.07
N ASP A 100 4.73 5.08 -4.19
CA ASP A 100 3.70 6.12 -4.32
C ASP A 100 4.02 7.32 -3.44
N LEU A 101 3.15 8.34 -3.46
CA LEU A 101 3.38 9.56 -2.68
C LEU A 101 3.36 9.32 -1.16
N MET A 102 2.67 8.29 -0.67
CA MET A 102 2.72 7.92 0.75
C MET A 102 4.13 7.46 1.14
N MET A 103 4.76 6.62 0.29
CA MET A 103 6.12 6.15 0.52
C MET A 103 7.15 7.28 0.45
N VAL A 104 6.95 8.23 -0.47
CA VAL A 104 7.80 9.45 -0.57
C VAL A 104 7.65 10.32 0.68
N LYS A 105 6.41 10.61 1.10
CA LYS A 105 6.14 11.40 2.31
C LYS A 105 6.78 10.79 3.57
N ASP A 106 6.73 9.48 3.68
CA ASP A 106 7.25 8.76 4.84
C ASP A 106 8.77 8.49 4.77
N GLY A 107 9.43 8.90 3.67
CA GLY A 107 10.88 8.79 3.49
C GLY A 107 11.38 7.39 3.10
N PHE A 108 10.49 6.53 2.59
CA PHE A 108 10.82 5.17 2.14
C PHE A 108 11.10 5.08 0.64
N ALA A 109 10.77 6.12 -0.12
CA ALA A 109 11.05 6.22 -1.54
C ALA A 109 11.28 7.68 -1.95
N SER A 110 11.93 7.90 -3.07
CA SER A 110 12.01 9.18 -3.78
C SER A 110 10.92 9.27 -4.85
N MET A 111 10.70 10.48 -5.39
CA MET A 111 9.76 10.70 -6.50
C MET A 111 10.14 9.90 -7.76
N ASP A 112 11.44 9.72 -8.01
CA ASP A 112 11.95 8.98 -9.18
C ASP A 112 11.73 7.46 -9.05
N GLU A 113 11.62 6.95 -7.83
CA GLU A 113 11.31 5.55 -7.54
C GLU A 113 9.82 5.22 -7.60
N CYS A 114 8.95 6.22 -7.78
CA CYS A 114 7.53 5.98 -8.06
C CYS A 114 7.38 5.56 -9.52
N ALA A 115 7.20 4.26 -9.78
CA ALA A 115 7.17 3.72 -11.15
C ALA A 115 5.80 3.89 -11.83
N LEU A 116 4.70 3.87 -11.08
CA LEU A 116 3.36 3.93 -11.65
C LEU A 116 2.93 5.38 -11.94
N ARG A 117 2.36 5.58 -13.13
CA ARG A 117 1.75 6.84 -13.58
C ARG A 117 0.35 6.59 -14.10
N VAL A 118 -0.60 7.42 -13.70
CA VAL A 118 -1.91 7.50 -14.37
C VAL A 118 -1.81 8.59 -15.43
N TYR A 119 -1.96 8.21 -16.69
CA TYR A 119 -2.04 9.15 -17.80
C TYR A 119 -3.46 9.69 -17.90
N SER A 120 -3.61 10.99 -17.92
CA SER A 120 -4.91 11.66 -17.93
C SER A 120 -4.89 12.86 -18.88
N SER A 121 -5.98 13.05 -19.59
CA SER A 121 -6.15 14.22 -20.46
C SER A 121 -6.77 15.39 -19.71
N VAL A 122 -6.32 16.58 -20.00
CA VAL A 122 -7.00 17.81 -19.59
C VAL A 122 -8.21 18.03 -20.49
N VAL A 123 -9.39 17.73 -19.99
CA VAL A 123 -10.63 17.74 -20.80
C VAL A 123 -11.37 19.07 -20.76
N SER A 124 -11.05 19.93 -19.80
CA SER A 124 -11.67 21.26 -19.72
C SER A 124 -10.76 22.27 -19.03
N ARG A 125 -10.83 23.50 -19.54
CA ARG A 125 -10.21 24.68 -18.94
C ARG A 125 -11.22 25.82 -18.97
N ALA A 126 -11.76 26.17 -17.81
CA ALA A 126 -12.69 27.28 -17.69
C ALA A 126 -12.17 28.27 -16.63
N GLY A 127 -12.17 29.56 -16.97
CA GLY A 127 -11.57 30.59 -16.14
C GLY A 127 -10.04 30.51 -16.11
N LYS A 128 -9.43 31.31 -15.24
CA LYS A 128 -7.97 31.50 -15.21
C LYS A 128 -7.24 30.30 -14.60
N ASP A 129 -7.76 29.76 -13.50
CA ASP A 129 -7.02 28.89 -12.59
C ASP A 129 -7.68 27.51 -12.38
N ARG A 130 -8.65 27.16 -13.21
CA ARG A 130 -9.35 25.87 -13.15
C ARG A 130 -8.99 24.98 -14.33
N GLY A 131 -8.85 23.68 -14.07
CA GLY A 131 -8.76 22.64 -15.08
C GLY A 131 -9.51 21.39 -14.63
N ILE A 132 -9.81 20.50 -15.57
CA ILE A 132 -10.47 19.21 -15.32
C ILE A 132 -9.68 18.13 -16.02
N LEU A 133 -9.36 17.07 -15.29
CA LEU A 133 -8.81 15.81 -15.82
C LEU A 133 -9.92 14.80 -16.04
N ASP A 134 -9.75 13.87 -17.00
CA ASP A 134 -10.59 12.69 -17.18
C ASP A 134 -10.23 11.52 -16.22
N ALA A 135 -9.44 11.79 -15.21
CA ALA A 135 -9.12 10.86 -14.13
C ALA A 135 -9.77 11.33 -12.82
N GLY A 136 -10.82 10.66 -12.42
CA GLY A 136 -11.51 10.87 -11.14
C GLY A 136 -11.21 9.78 -10.11
N SER A 137 -12.14 9.58 -9.15
CA SER A 137 -11.96 8.58 -8.09
C SER A 137 -11.91 7.13 -8.61
N LYS A 138 -12.44 6.85 -9.79
CA LYS A 138 -12.35 5.56 -10.48
C LYS A 138 -10.99 5.27 -11.10
N ALA A 139 -10.09 6.25 -11.13
CA ALA A 139 -8.72 6.11 -11.63
C ALA A 139 -7.68 6.43 -10.55
N LEU A 140 -7.88 7.50 -9.76
CA LEU A 140 -6.92 7.99 -8.77
C LEU A 140 -7.24 7.55 -7.33
N THR A 141 -8.40 6.95 -7.11
CA THR A 141 -8.95 6.60 -5.79
C THR A 141 -9.27 7.82 -4.91
N SER A 142 -10.18 7.63 -3.95
CA SER A 142 -10.47 8.61 -2.90
C SER A 142 -9.57 8.44 -1.67
N ASP A 143 -8.70 7.43 -1.66
CA ASP A 143 -7.75 7.20 -0.58
C ASP A 143 -6.60 8.20 -0.65
N GLN A 144 -6.66 9.21 0.20
CA GLN A 144 -5.62 10.24 0.26
C GLN A 144 -4.35 9.80 0.99
N GLY A 145 -4.39 8.70 1.76
CA GLY A 145 -3.23 8.22 2.50
C GLY A 145 -2.66 9.24 3.50
N GLY A 146 -3.52 10.14 4.03
CA GLY A 146 -3.09 11.23 4.90
C GLY A 146 -2.35 12.36 4.18
N LEU A 147 -2.36 12.39 2.85
CA LEU A 147 -1.84 13.47 2.02
C LEU A 147 -2.93 14.50 1.70
N SER A 148 -2.51 15.69 1.26
CA SER A 148 -3.40 16.71 0.72
C SER A 148 -3.58 16.50 -0.79
N GLY A 149 -4.81 16.56 -1.28
CA GLY A 149 -5.12 16.34 -2.70
C GLY A 149 -5.11 14.87 -3.11
N PHE A 150 -5.07 14.60 -4.42
CA PHE A 150 -5.31 13.28 -5.00
C PHE A 150 -4.27 12.89 -6.07
N GLY A 151 -3.00 13.11 -5.77
CA GLY A 151 -1.88 12.78 -6.64
C GLY A 151 -1.03 13.99 -6.99
N PHE A 152 0.12 13.73 -7.61
CA PHE A 152 1.10 14.71 -8.05
C PHE A 152 1.20 14.70 -9.57
N ILE A 153 1.01 15.86 -10.20
CA ILE A 153 1.12 16.00 -11.66
C ILE A 153 2.57 16.32 -12.02
N GLN A 154 3.21 15.41 -12.72
CA GLN A 154 4.64 15.48 -12.98
C GLN A 154 5.04 16.68 -13.84
N GLU A 155 4.24 17.06 -14.85
CA GLU A 155 4.47 18.20 -15.74
C GLU A 155 4.15 19.55 -15.09
N TYR A 156 3.31 19.52 -14.04
CA TYR A 156 2.81 20.72 -13.36
C TYR A 156 2.89 20.57 -11.85
N PRO A 157 4.09 20.61 -11.26
CA PRO A 157 4.31 20.34 -9.83
C PRO A 157 3.57 21.31 -8.89
N ASP A 158 3.27 22.52 -9.36
CA ASP A 158 2.52 23.53 -8.60
C ASP A 158 0.99 23.39 -8.73
N ALA A 159 0.51 22.48 -9.59
CA ALA A 159 -0.90 22.17 -9.70
C ALA A 159 -1.34 21.22 -8.58
N SER A 160 -2.57 21.37 -8.12
CA SER A 160 -3.15 20.42 -7.18
C SER A 160 -4.46 19.84 -7.70
N ILE A 161 -4.65 18.54 -7.54
CA ILE A 161 -5.93 17.85 -7.72
C ILE A 161 -6.63 17.93 -6.37
N HIS A 162 -7.50 18.93 -6.18
CA HIS A 162 -8.08 19.23 -4.87
C HIS A 162 -9.41 18.52 -4.58
N LYS A 163 -10.06 17.99 -5.62
CA LYS A 163 -11.35 17.31 -5.54
C LYS A 163 -11.46 16.27 -6.65
N LEU A 164 -12.19 15.18 -6.38
CA LEU A 164 -12.57 14.18 -7.38
C LEU A 164 -14.11 14.09 -7.50
N ALA A 165 -14.59 13.92 -8.72
CA ALA A 165 -15.82 13.21 -9.04
C ALA A 165 -15.45 11.78 -9.48
N GLU A 166 -16.42 10.99 -9.94
CA GLU A 166 -16.14 9.61 -10.37
C GLU A 166 -15.14 9.56 -11.53
N GLU A 167 -15.39 10.36 -12.58
CA GLU A 167 -14.61 10.37 -13.83
C GLU A 167 -13.68 11.59 -13.93
N HIS A 168 -13.78 12.57 -13.04
CA HIS A 168 -13.09 13.85 -13.20
C HIS A 168 -12.26 14.24 -11.97
N GLY A 169 -11.02 14.69 -12.24
CA GLY A 169 -10.14 15.36 -11.28
C GLY A 169 -10.20 16.88 -11.45
N PHE A 170 -10.43 17.62 -10.37
CA PHE A 170 -10.53 19.07 -10.36
C PHE A 170 -9.18 19.69 -10.04
N LEU A 171 -8.62 20.43 -10.99
CA LEU A 171 -7.35 21.12 -10.84
C LEU A 171 -7.53 22.52 -10.26
N ASN A 172 -6.69 22.83 -9.28
CA ASN A 172 -6.37 24.20 -8.89
C ASN A 172 -5.00 24.55 -9.46
N LEU A 173 -4.95 25.60 -10.29
CA LEU A 173 -3.77 26.04 -11.04
C LEU A 173 -3.32 27.45 -10.64
N VAL A 174 -3.77 27.93 -9.48
CA VAL A 174 -3.50 29.31 -9.04
C VAL A 174 -2.00 29.58 -8.91
N ASN A 175 -1.23 28.59 -8.47
CA ASN A 175 0.22 28.71 -8.27
C ASN A 175 1.04 28.35 -9.52
N CYS A 176 0.41 27.89 -10.60
CA CYS A 176 1.11 27.48 -11.80
C CYS A 176 1.49 28.69 -12.66
N ALA A 177 2.77 28.88 -12.91
CA ALA A 177 3.27 29.86 -13.86
C ALA A 177 2.88 29.48 -15.30
N VAL A 178 3.02 28.20 -15.65
CA VAL A 178 2.57 27.60 -16.89
C VAL A 178 1.40 26.67 -16.57
N LYS A 179 0.39 26.66 -17.42
CA LYS A 179 -0.84 25.91 -17.20
C LYS A 179 -1.12 24.98 -18.36
N PRO A 180 -1.65 23.77 -18.10
CA PRO A 180 -1.93 22.82 -19.16
C PRO A 180 -3.01 23.32 -20.11
N SER A 181 -2.98 22.88 -21.34
CA SER A 181 -3.98 23.14 -22.38
C SER A 181 -5.02 22.01 -22.44
N VAL A 182 -6.20 22.29 -22.98
CA VAL A 182 -7.20 21.23 -23.27
C VAL A 182 -6.63 20.29 -24.33
N GLY A 183 -6.78 18.99 -24.10
CA GLY A 183 -6.24 17.91 -24.94
C GLY A 183 -4.82 17.49 -24.55
N GLU A 184 -4.17 18.21 -23.65
CA GLU A 184 -2.84 17.83 -23.16
C GLU A 184 -2.95 16.61 -22.22
N ILE A 185 -2.01 15.68 -22.39
CA ILE A 185 -1.89 14.49 -21.52
C ILE A 185 -0.88 14.79 -20.42
N VAL A 186 -1.28 14.55 -19.18
CA VAL A 186 -0.43 14.69 -18.01
C VAL A 186 -0.26 13.36 -17.29
N ARG A 187 0.84 13.22 -16.56
CA ARG A 187 1.17 12.02 -15.79
C ARG A 187 0.98 12.29 -14.30
N VAL A 188 0.13 11.50 -13.68
CA VAL A 188 -0.19 11.63 -12.25
C VAL A 188 0.44 10.49 -11.46
N ILE A 189 1.30 10.82 -10.50
CA ILE A 189 1.74 9.87 -9.47
C ILE A 189 0.64 9.80 -8.42
N PRO A 190 0.05 8.62 -8.15
CA PRO A 190 -1.04 8.52 -7.19
C PRO A 190 -0.57 8.62 -5.74
N ASN A 191 -1.50 8.97 -4.84
CA ASN A 191 -1.23 8.94 -3.41
C ASN A 191 -1.00 7.52 -2.90
N HIS A 192 -1.87 6.56 -3.30
CA HIS A 192 -1.84 5.18 -2.84
C HIS A 192 -1.96 4.20 -4.03
N VAL A 193 -0.84 3.65 -4.44
CA VAL A 193 -0.74 2.81 -5.63
C VAL A 193 -1.55 1.51 -5.55
N CYS A 194 -1.68 0.90 -4.38
CA CYS A 194 -2.35 -0.40 -4.23
C CYS A 194 -3.81 -0.34 -4.68
N VAL A 195 -4.53 0.71 -4.27
CA VAL A 195 -5.94 0.90 -4.66
C VAL A 195 -6.04 1.23 -6.14
N VAL A 196 -5.14 2.08 -6.66
CA VAL A 196 -5.11 2.45 -8.08
C VAL A 196 -4.90 1.22 -8.97
N VAL A 197 -3.90 0.38 -8.68
CA VAL A 197 -3.66 -0.86 -9.45
C VAL A 197 -4.89 -1.75 -9.45
N ASN A 198 -5.58 -1.89 -8.30
CA ASN A 198 -6.79 -2.71 -8.20
C ASN A 198 -7.97 -2.18 -9.05
N MET A 199 -7.96 -0.93 -9.50
CA MET A 199 -9.00 -0.37 -10.36
C MET A 199 -8.81 -0.69 -11.84
N PHE A 200 -7.59 -1.00 -12.28
CA PHE A 200 -7.26 -1.27 -13.69
C PHE A 200 -7.18 -2.76 -13.97
N ARG A 201 -7.58 -3.19 -15.15
CA ARG A 201 -7.45 -4.58 -15.61
C ARG A 201 -6.04 -4.90 -16.04
N GLU A 202 -5.37 -3.90 -16.60
CA GLU A 202 -4.07 -4.02 -17.22
C GLU A 202 -3.22 -2.80 -16.89
N LEU A 203 -1.92 -3.00 -16.84
CA LEU A 203 -0.92 -1.96 -16.72
C LEU A 203 -0.04 -1.99 -17.97
N VAL A 204 0.22 -0.83 -18.55
CA VAL A 204 1.12 -0.70 -19.70
C VAL A 204 2.54 -0.53 -19.17
N LEU A 205 3.43 -1.46 -19.52
CA LEU A 205 4.84 -1.38 -19.18
C LEU A 205 5.57 -0.55 -20.24
N VAL A 206 6.20 0.54 -19.78
CA VAL A 206 6.90 1.50 -20.65
C VAL A 206 8.37 1.58 -20.26
N ARG A 207 9.26 1.61 -21.25
CA ARG A 207 10.69 1.89 -21.08
C ARG A 207 11.11 2.89 -22.15
N ASP A 208 11.79 3.98 -21.76
CA ASP A 208 12.28 5.01 -22.67
C ASP A 208 11.21 5.55 -23.65
N ALA A 209 9.98 5.74 -23.12
CA ALA A 209 8.77 6.15 -23.86
C ALA A 209 8.21 5.11 -24.85
N GLU A 210 8.74 3.90 -24.90
CA GLU A 210 8.22 2.82 -25.73
C GLU A 210 7.40 1.83 -24.89
N ILE A 211 6.25 1.41 -25.42
CA ILE A 211 5.44 0.33 -24.81
C ILE A 211 6.15 -0.99 -25.08
N ILE A 212 6.56 -1.67 -24.04
CA ILE A 212 7.24 -2.96 -24.15
C ILE A 212 6.37 -4.15 -23.77
N ASP A 213 5.31 -3.95 -22.99
CA ASP A 213 4.38 -5.02 -22.61
C ASP A 213 3.08 -4.46 -22.03
N VAL A 214 2.08 -5.33 -21.89
CA VAL A 214 0.83 -5.08 -21.17
C VAL A 214 0.65 -6.16 -20.11
N ILE A 215 0.72 -5.76 -18.85
CA ILE A 215 0.68 -6.65 -17.70
C ILE A 215 -0.75 -6.72 -17.18
N LYS A 216 -1.31 -7.92 -17.11
CA LYS A 216 -2.63 -8.17 -16.55
C LYS A 216 -2.60 -8.12 -15.01
N VAL A 217 -3.59 -7.45 -14.40
CA VAL A 217 -3.77 -7.44 -12.95
C VAL A 217 -4.60 -8.65 -12.52
N GLU A 218 -3.93 -9.75 -12.20
CA GLU A 218 -4.56 -11.06 -11.97
C GLU A 218 -5.46 -11.12 -10.73
N ALA A 219 -5.07 -10.50 -9.62
CA ALA A 219 -5.80 -10.56 -8.36
C ALA A 219 -6.84 -9.45 -8.18
N ARG A 220 -7.15 -8.70 -9.24
CA ARG A 220 -8.07 -7.60 -9.20
C ARG A 220 -9.51 -8.06 -8.95
N GLY A 221 -10.17 -7.47 -7.93
CA GLY A 221 -11.59 -7.71 -7.66
C GLY A 221 -11.95 -9.17 -7.45
N MET A 222 -10.99 -10.00 -7.09
CA MET A 222 -11.18 -11.44 -6.88
C MET A 222 -12.07 -11.68 -5.68
N LEU A 223 -13.28 -12.13 -5.94
CA LEU A 223 -14.13 -12.80 -4.95
C LEU A 223 -13.93 -14.31 -5.08
N VAL A 224 -13.82 -15.00 -3.96
CA VAL A 224 -13.87 -16.47 -3.96
C VAL A 224 -15.27 -16.88 -4.36
N SER A 225 -15.43 -17.28 -5.62
CA SER A 225 -16.74 -17.60 -6.20
C SER A 225 -17.02 -19.11 -6.32
N GLN A 226 -16.24 -19.93 -5.64
CA GLN A 226 -16.46 -21.38 -5.62
C GLN A 226 -16.76 -21.82 -4.19
N PHE A 227 -18.03 -21.92 -3.89
CA PHE A 227 -18.56 -22.75 -2.81
C PHE A 227 -19.06 -24.05 -3.42
#